data_1dab9e34dde316096d88cb3a805305f7
#
_entry.id   1dab9e34dde316096d88cb3a805305f7
#
_cell.length_a   1.000
_cell.length_b   1.000
_cell.length_c   1.000
_cell.angle_alpha   90.00
_cell.angle_beta   90.00
_cell.angle_gamma   90.00
#
_symmetry.space_group_name_H-M   'P 1'
#
loop_
_entity.id
_entity.type
_entity.pdbx_description
1 polymer ?
#
loop_
_entity_poly.entity_id
_entity_poly.type
_entity_poly.pdbx_seq_one_letter_code
_entity_poly.pdbx_strand_id
1 'polypeptide(L)'
;LDRAGLVGADGATHAGSFDISYLGCLPDFVIMAAADEAELVHMVATQVAIDDRPSALRYPRGEGVGVDLPQSGVALEIGKGRIIREGSKVALLSLGTRLAECLKAADQLQSFGLSTTVADARFAKPLDTRLIRDLALNHEVLVTVEEGSVGGFGSYVLQFLSDEGLLDRGLRVRTK
;
A
#
# COMPACT_ATOMS: atom_id res chain seq x y z
N LEU A 1 -13.92 4.19 4.90
CA LEU A 1 -13.53 3.51 6.16
C LEU A 1 -12.54 4.36 6.90
N ASP A 2 -12.97 4.98 7.99
CA ASP A 2 -12.27 6.04 8.74
C ASP A 2 -11.53 5.55 10.00
N ARG A 3 -11.22 4.27 10.05
CA ARG A 3 -10.55 3.62 11.20
C ARG A 3 -9.52 2.60 10.72
N ALA A 4 -8.79 2.92 9.64
CA ALA A 4 -7.76 2.01 9.13
C ALA A 4 -6.66 1.77 10.18
N GLY A 5 -6.32 0.51 10.42
CA GLY A 5 -5.30 0.12 11.38
C GLY A 5 -5.73 0.23 12.85
N LEU A 6 -4.78 0.53 13.71
CA LEU A 6 -5.00 0.74 15.15
C LEU A 6 -5.48 2.17 15.41
N VAL A 7 -6.40 2.33 16.35
CA VAL A 7 -7.14 3.58 16.56
C VAL A 7 -6.95 4.20 17.97
N GLY A 8 -6.01 3.71 18.73
CA GLY A 8 -5.66 4.29 20.05
C GLY A 8 -6.85 4.33 21.00
N ALA A 9 -7.27 5.53 21.41
CA ALA A 9 -8.30 5.75 22.40
C ALA A 9 -9.69 5.19 22.06
N ASP A 10 -10.01 4.96 20.77
CA ASP A 10 -11.28 4.35 20.36
C ASP A 10 -11.34 2.84 20.74
N GLY A 11 -10.19 2.22 21.00
CA GLY A 11 -10.10 0.85 21.48
C GLY A 11 -10.33 -0.22 20.42
N ALA A 12 -10.26 -1.47 20.85
CA ALA A 12 -10.27 -2.65 19.99
C ALA A 12 -11.56 -2.80 19.14
N THR A 13 -12.68 -2.24 19.60
CA THR A 13 -13.97 -2.34 18.90
C THR A 13 -14.05 -1.47 17.64
N HIS A 14 -13.11 -0.55 17.45
CA HIS A 14 -13.07 0.37 16.32
C HIS A 14 -11.87 0.16 15.39
N ALA A 15 -10.97 -0.78 15.71
CA ALA A 15 -9.79 -1.05 14.90
C ALA A 15 -10.17 -1.59 13.50
N GLY A 16 -9.68 -0.92 12.45
CA GLY A 16 -9.88 -1.29 11.05
C GLY A 16 -8.73 -2.14 10.51
N SER A 17 -8.47 -3.29 11.15
CA SER A 17 -7.34 -4.16 10.78
C SER A 17 -7.73 -5.30 9.83
N PHE A 18 -9.03 -5.57 9.61
CA PHE A 18 -9.52 -6.74 8.91
C PHE A 18 -10.21 -6.41 7.58
N ASP A 19 -10.42 -5.15 7.27
CA ASP A 19 -11.20 -4.67 6.13
C ASP A 19 -10.62 -5.12 4.78
N ILE A 20 -9.31 -5.10 4.59
CA ILE A 20 -8.68 -5.59 3.37
C ILE A 20 -8.97 -7.08 3.18
N SER A 21 -8.90 -7.88 4.26
CA SER A 21 -9.14 -9.32 4.18
C SER A 21 -10.56 -9.68 3.76
N TYR A 22 -11.58 -9.09 4.40
CA TYR A 22 -12.97 -9.45 4.09
C TYR A 22 -13.54 -8.74 2.86
N LEU A 23 -13.05 -7.54 2.50
CA LEU A 23 -13.45 -6.87 1.26
C LEU A 23 -12.72 -7.43 0.05
N GLY A 24 -11.45 -7.82 0.23
CA GLY A 24 -10.62 -8.29 -0.86
C GLY A 24 -11.08 -9.62 -1.47
N CYS A 25 -11.80 -10.47 -0.72
CA CYS A 25 -12.38 -11.70 -1.25
C CYS A 25 -13.60 -11.46 -2.17
N LEU A 26 -14.21 -10.26 -2.14
CA LEU A 26 -15.38 -9.94 -2.95
C LEU A 26 -14.98 -9.67 -4.40
N PRO A 27 -15.71 -10.22 -5.40
CA PRO A 27 -15.44 -9.96 -6.80
C PRO A 27 -15.48 -8.45 -7.14
N ASP A 28 -14.66 -8.02 -8.09
CA ASP A 28 -14.63 -6.67 -8.69
C ASP A 28 -14.48 -5.49 -7.73
N PHE A 29 -14.23 -5.75 -6.45
CA PHE A 29 -14.08 -4.72 -5.43
C PHE A 29 -12.77 -3.94 -5.63
N VAL A 30 -12.84 -2.59 -5.64
CA VAL A 30 -11.66 -1.72 -5.61
C VAL A 30 -11.38 -1.31 -4.17
N ILE A 31 -10.15 -1.54 -3.69
CA ILE A 31 -9.73 -1.19 -2.33
C ILE A 31 -8.53 -0.25 -2.39
N MET A 32 -8.70 0.97 -1.87
CA MET A 32 -7.69 2.02 -1.83
C MET A 32 -7.26 2.32 -0.39
N ALA A 33 -6.00 2.70 -0.22
CA ALA A 33 -5.48 3.17 1.08
C ALA A 33 -4.57 4.39 0.86
N ALA A 34 -4.99 5.54 1.36
CA ALA A 34 -4.26 6.79 1.20
C ALA A 34 -2.99 6.82 2.05
N ALA A 35 -1.88 7.23 1.45
CA ALA A 35 -0.61 7.39 2.16
C ALA A 35 -0.57 8.65 3.03
N ASP A 36 -1.26 9.70 2.60
CA ASP A 36 -1.37 10.99 3.24
C ASP A 36 -2.68 11.69 2.87
N GLU A 37 -2.90 12.90 3.40
CA GLU A 37 -4.11 13.69 3.15
C GLU A 37 -4.22 14.20 1.72
N ALA A 38 -3.12 14.42 1.00
CA ALA A 38 -3.15 14.79 -0.42
C ALA A 38 -3.60 13.62 -1.30
N GLU A 39 -3.06 12.42 -1.07
CA GLU A 39 -3.52 11.19 -1.73
C GLU A 39 -4.99 10.89 -1.39
N LEU A 40 -5.44 11.19 -0.16
CA LEU A 40 -6.84 11.02 0.23
C LEU A 40 -7.77 11.85 -0.67
N VAL A 41 -7.42 13.09 -0.98
CA VAL A 41 -8.21 13.95 -1.90
C VAL A 41 -8.32 13.32 -3.29
N HIS A 42 -7.22 12.78 -3.83
CA HIS A 42 -7.22 12.10 -5.13
C HIS A 42 -8.02 10.79 -5.10
N MET A 43 -7.92 10.03 -4.01
CA MET A 43 -8.65 8.77 -3.86
C MET A 43 -10.15 8.98 -3.66
N VAL A 44 -10.59 10.08 -3.02
CA VAL A 44 -12.00 10.46 -2.96
C VAL A 44 -12.51 10.78 -4.38
N ALA A 45 -11.76 11.55 -5.17
CA ALA A 45 -12.12 11.81 -6.56
C ALA A 45 -12.17 10.53 -7.40
N THR A 46 -11.24 9.60 -7.16
CA THR A 46 -11.23 8.27 -7.80
C THR A 46 -12.49 7.49 -7.44
N GLN A 47 -12.85 7.46 -6.14
CA GLN A 47 -14.02 6.73 -5.67
C GLN A 47 -15.32 7.27 -6.27
N VAL A 48 -15.44 8.60 -6.39
CA VAL A 48 -16.59 9.25 -7.05
C VAL A 48 -16.67 8.91 -8.54
N ALA A 49 -15.55 8.69 -9.20
CA ALA A 49 -15.50 8.33 -10.62
C ALA A 49 -15.79 6.84 -10.91
N ILE A 50 -15.80 5.98 -9.88
CA ILE A 50 -16.14 4.56 -10.01
C ILE A 50 -17.65 4.39 -9.88
N ASP A 51 -18.32 4.07 -10.98
CA ASP A 51 -19.78 3.89 -11.04
C ASP A 51 -20.22 2.47 -11.47
N ASP A 52 -19.28 1.62 -11.88
CA ASP A 52 -19.52 0.28 -12.44
C ASP A 52 -19.25 -0.87 -11.47
N ARG A 53 -18.68 -0.60 -10.30
CA ARG A 53 -18.27 -1.61 -9.33
C ARG A 53 -18.15 -1.06 -7.91
N PRO A 54 -18.19 -1.93 -6.87
CA PRO A 54 -18.03 -1.50 -5.49
C PRO A 54 -16.58 -1.02 -5.22
N SER A 55 -16.44 0.01 -4.38
CA SER A 55 -15.13 0.52 -3.98
C SER A 55 -15.10 0.87 -2.49
N ALA A 56 -13.94 0.74 -1.88
CA ALA A 56 -13.65 1.17 -0.54
C ALA A 56 -12.36 1.99 -0.50
N LEU A 57 -12.42 3.09 0.23
CA LEU A 57 -11.28 3.91 0.57
C LEU A 57 -11.08 3.85 2.08
N ARG A 58 -9.88 3.47 2.50
CA ARG A 58 -9.53 3.41 3.92
C ARG A 58 -8.49 4.46 4.28
N TYR A 59 -8.66 5.08 5.44
CA TYR A 59 -7.75 6.07 6.02
C TYR A 59 -7.80 5.99 7.54
N PRO A 60 -6.72 6.38 8.26
CA PRO A 60 -6.64 6.25 9.70
C PRO A 60 -7.48 7.32 10.42
N ARG A 61 -7.74 7.09 11.71
CA ARG A 61 -8.14 8.12 12.64
C ARG A 61 -6.90 8.82 13.17
N GLY A 62 -6.76 10.10 12.91
CA GLY A 62 -5.61 10.89 13.35
C GLY A 62 -5.53 12.22 12.63
N GLU A 63 -4.48 12.95 12.93
CA GLU A 63 -4.12 14.17 12.22
C GLU A 63 -3.38 13.84 10.94
N GLY A 64 -3.46 14.71 9.92
CA GLY A 64 -2.66 14.62 8.72
C GLY A 64 -1.18 14.84 9.02
N VAL A 65 -0.33 14.44 8.08
CA VAL A 65 1.13 14.61 8.20
C VAL A 65 1.59 16.01 7.82
N GLY A 66 0.68 16.86 7.32
CA GLY A 66 0.95 18.26 7.01
C GLY A 66 1.49 18.49 5.60
N VAL A 67 1.13 17.63 4.64
CA VAL A 67 1.48 17.87 3.23
C VAL A 67 0.56 18.91 2.60
N ASP A 68 1.05 19.61 1.58
CA ASP A 68 0.26 20.56 0.81
C ASP A 68 -0.93 19.85 0.13
N LEU A 69 -2.13 20.36 0.37
CA LEU A 69 -3.32 19.80 -0.25
C LEU A 69 -3.49 20.29 -1.68
N PRO A 70 -3.86 19.42 -2.63
CA PRO A 70 -4.20 19.83 -3.97
C PRO A 70 -5.50 20.67 -3.95
N GLN A 71 -5.61 21.63 -4.87
CA GLN A 71 -6.84 22.45 -5.01
C GLN A 71 -8.07 21.62 -5.39
N SER A 72 -7.87 20.52 -6.10
CA SER A 72 -8.92 19.59 -6.49
C SER A 72 -8.37 18.18 -6.59
N GLY A 73 -9.23 17.18 -6.34
CA GLY A 73 -8.90 15.79 -6.55
C GLY A 73 -8.86 15.43 -8.04
N VAL A 74 -7.90 14.61 -8.42
CA VAL A 74 -7.80 14.01 -9.76
C VAL A 74 -7.97 12.51 -9.60
N ALA A 75 -8.86 11.90 -10.40
CA ALA A 75 -9.05 10.46 -10.38
C ALA A 75 -7.76 9.73 -10.77
N LEU A 76 -7.35 8.79 -9.93
CA LEU A 76 -6.17 7.95 -10.16
C LEU A 76 -6.50 6.81 -11.12
N GLU A 77 -5.51 6.34 -11.86
CA GLU A 77 -5.64 5.09 -12.62
C GLU A 77 -5.76 3.91 -11.64
N ILE A 78 -6.88 3.18 -11.74
CA ILE A 78 -7.18 2.07 -10.82
C ILE A 78 -6.11 0.99 -10.93
N GLY A 79 -5.61 0.54 -9.77
CA GLY A 79 -4.59 -0.50 -9.70
C GLY A 79 -3.19 -0.02 -10.07
N LYS A 80 -2.92 1.30 -9.99
CA LYS A 80 -1.59 1.87 -10.24
C LYS A 80 -0.97 2.45 -8.98
N GLY A 81 0.15 1.85 -8.60
CA GLY A 81 1.05 2.39 -7.59
C GLY A 81 2.03 3.42 -8.17
N ARG A 82 2.96 3.88 -7.34
CA ARG A 82 4.01 4.83 -7.72
C ARG A 82 5.31 4.53 -6.98
N ILE A 83 6.44 4.83 -7.61
CA ILE A 83 7.75 4.83 -6.95
C ILE A 83 7.96 6.24 -6.38
N ILE A 84 8.25 6.31 -5.09
CA ILE A 84 8.54 7.55 -4.37
C ILE A 84 10.06 7.80 -4.31
N ARG A 85 10.83 6.71 -4.18
CA ARG A 85 12.28 6.73 -4.13
C ARG A 85 12.82 5.51 -4.85
N GLU A 86 13.84 5.71 -5.66
CA GLU A 86 14.53 4.61 -6.34
C GLU A 86 15.71 4.10 -5.52
N GLY A 87 15.96 2.80 -5.63
CA GLY A 87 17.07 2.08 -5.04
C GLY A 87 17.32 0.77 -5.78
N SER A 88 18.20 -0.10 -5.28
CA SER A 88 18.63 -1.28 -6.04
C SER A 88 18.78 -2.57 -5.22
N LYS A 89 18.69 -2.51 -3.89
CA LYS A 89 18.93 -3.69 -3.03
C LYS A 89 17.66 -4.17 -2.35
N VAL A 90 16.93 -3.25 -1.73
CA VAL A 90 15.71 -3.52 -0.97
C VAL A 90 14.56 -2.76 -1.60
N ALA A 91 13.41 -3.38 -1.73
CA ALA A 91 12.17 -2.73 -2.09
C ALA A 91 11.22 -2.72 -0.88
N LEU A 92 10.75 -1.55 -0.48
CA LEU A 92 9.67 -1.35 0.49
C LEU A 92 8.42 -0.97 -0.29
N LEU A 93 7.43 -1.85 -0.31
CA LEU A 93 6.14 -1.63 -0.93
C LEU A 93 5.11 -1.33 0.15
N SER A 94 4.81 -0.05 0.34
CA SER A 94 3.89 0.44 1.35
C SER A 94 2.46 0.47 0.84
N LEU A 95 1.50 0.21 1.72
CA LEU A 95 0.09 0.48 1.50
C LEU A 95 -0.42 1.43 2.60
N GLY A 96 -0.97 2.57 2.17
CA GLY A 96 -1.51 3.56 3.11
C GLY A 96 -0.44 4.31 3.89
N THR A 97 -0.77 4.75 5.09
CA THR A 97 0.00 5.72 5.89
C THR A 97 1.38 5.26 6.35
N ARG A 98 1.73 3.98 6.21
CA ARG A 98 3.08 3.50 6.54
C ARG A 98 4.17 3.97 5.57
N LEU A 99 3.80 4.73 4.53
CA LEU A 99 4.75 5.29 3.56
C LEU A 99 5.82 6.18 4.23
N ALA A 100 5.42 7.02 5.17
CA ALA A 100 6.35 7.90 5.88
C ALA A 100 7.41 7.11 6.68
N GLU A 101 7.00 6.02 7.33
CA GLU A 101 7.92 5.14 8.04
C GLU A 101 8.83 4.36 7.10
N CYS A 102 8.32 3.96 5.92
CA CYS A 102 9.13 3.32 4.89
C CYS A 102 10.23 4.27 4.37
N LEU A 103 9.94 5.56 4.20
CA LEU A 103 10.95 6.55 3.81
C LEU A 103 12.03 6.72 4.89
N LYS A 104 11.64 6.83 6.16
CA LYS A 104 12.59 6.88 7.30
C LYS A 104 13.44 5.61 7.38
N ALA A 105 12.81 4.44 7.19
CA ALA A 105 13.54 3.16 7.17
C ALA A 105 14.54 3.10 6.00
N ALA A 106 14.19 3.61 4.83
CA ALA A 106 15.09 3.68 3.68
C ALA A 106 16.31 4.56 3.94
N ASP A 107 16.14 5.70 4.67
CA ASP A 107 17.26 6.53 5.10
C ASP A 107 18.21 5.79 6.05
N GLN A 108 17.64 5.04 7.01
CA GLN A 108 18.45 4.21 7.92
C GLN A 108 19.16 3.08 7.16
N LEU A 109 18.49 2.39 6.25
CA LEU A 109 19.08 1.32 5.44
C LEU A 109 20.22 1.84 4.56
N GLN A 110 20.13 3.08 4.07
CA GLN A 110 21.20 3.72 3.30
C GLN A 110 22.51 3.83 4.10
N SER A 111 22.44 4.07 5.41
CA SER A 111 23.63 4.13 6.28
C SER A 111 24.35 2.77 6.40
N PHE A 112 23.66 1.68 6.10
CA PHE A 112 24.21 0.31 6.03
C PHE A 112 24.60 -0.11 4.59
N GLY A 113 24.60 0.83 3.63
CA GLY A 113 24.90 0.53 2.23
C GLY A 113 23.78 -0.21 1.49
N LEU A 114 22.58 -0.25 2.03
CA LEU A 114 21.41 -0.89 1.44
C LEU A 114 20.57 0.15 0.70
N SER A 115 20.87 0.36 -0.58
CA SER A 115 20.10 1.23 -1.47
C SER A 115 18.66 0.70 -1.59
N THR A 116 17.67 1.53 -1.22
CA THR A 116 16.29 1.08 -0.99
C THR A 116 15.31 1.84 -1.87
N THR A 117 14.53 1.08 -2.66
CA THR A 117 13.35 1.60 -3.36
C THR A 117 12.18 1.68 -2.37
N VAL A 118 11.46 2.80 -2.39
CA VAL A 118 10.19 2.95 -1.66
C VAL A 118 9.08 3.19 -2.68
N ALA A 119 8.08 2.33 -2.66
CA ALA A 119 6.91 2.41 -3.52
C ALA A 119 5.63 2.48 -2.68
N ASP A 120 4.66 3.26 -3.16
CA ASP A 120 3.31 3.34 -2.63
C ASP A 120 2.39 2.54 -3.54
N ALA A 121 1.80 1.49 -3.00
CA ALA A 121 0.91 0.61 -3.75
C ALA A 121 -0.42 1.26 -4.09
N ARG A 122 -0.89 2.24 -3.29
CA ARG A 122 -2.18 2.93 -3.42
C ARG A 122 -3.40 2.01 -3.35
N PHE A 123 -3.36 0.87 -4.05
CA PHE A 123 -4.45 -0.09 -4.18
C PHE A 123 -4.05 -1.44 -3.57
N ALA A 124 -4.88 -1.94 -2.66
CA ALA A 124 -4.79 -3.33 -2.23
C ALA A 124 -5.46 -4.26 -3.26
N LYS A 125 -6.47 -3.73 -3.98
CA LYS A 125 -7.17 -4.44 -5.06
C LYS A 125 -7.72 -3.43 -6.07
N PRO A 126 -7.47 -3.64 -7.39
CA PRO A 126 -6.52 -4.61 -7.92
C PRO A 126 -5.07 -4.24 -7.60
N LEU A 127 -4.19 -5.22 -7.57
CA LEU A 127 -2.75 -4.99 -7.42
C LEU A 127 -2.15 -4.36 -8.67
N ASP A 128 -1.15 -3.48 -8.52
CA ASP A 128 -0.25 -3.12 -9.61
C ASP A 128 0.74 -4.27 -9.86
N THR A 129 0.31 -5.25 -10.64
CA THR A 129 1.10 -6.44 -10.93
C THR A 129 2.39 -6.12 -11.68
N ARG A 130 2.41 -5.04 -12.48
CA ARG A 130 3.61 -4.59 -13.18
C ARG A 130 4.63 -4.04 -12.17
N LEU A 131 4.22 -3.12 -11.33
CA LEU A 131 5.08 -2.54 -10.30
C LEU A 131 5.66 -3.64 -9.40
N ILE A 132 4.81 -4.56 -8.91
CA ILE A 132 5.26 -5.66 -8.03
C ILE A 132 6.25 -6.56 -8.73
N ARG A 133 6.02 -6.90 -10.01
CA ARG A 133 6.94 -7.71 -10.82
C ARG A 133 8.28 -7.00 -10.99
N ASP A 134 8.26 -5.71 -11.32
CA ASP A 134 9.48 -4.91 -11.51
C ASP A 134 10.29 -4.83 -10.20
N LEU A 135 9.62 -4.62 -9.05
CA LEU A 135 10.27 -4.64 -7.74
C LEU A 135 10.88 -6.02 -7.43
N ALA A 136 10.16 -7.10 -7.72
CA ALA A 136 10.61 -8.47 -7.45
C ALA A 136 11.81 -8.88 -8.31
N LEU A 137 11.89 -8.41 -9.55
CA LEU A 137 12.96 -8.76 -10.48
C LEU A 137 14.24 -7.94 -10.28
N ASN A 138 14.13 -6.72 -9.73
CA ASN A 138 15.24 -5.78 -9.65
C ASN A 138 15.81 -5.60 -8.24
N HIS A 139 15.28 -6.33 -7.23
CA HIS A 139 15.75 -6.22 -5.85
C HIS A 139 16.00 -7.60 -5.24
N GLU A 140 16.90 -7.65 -4.26
CA GLU A 140 17.20 -8.88 -3.50
C GLU A 140 16.16 -9.18 -2.42
N VAL A 141 15.51 -8.13 -1.91
CA VAL A 141 14.52 -8.20 -0.83
C VAL A 141 13.32 -7.35 -1.18
N LEU A 142 12.14 -7.90 -1.03
CA LEU A 142 10.86 -7.16 -1.10
C LEU A 142 10.16 -7.25 0.26
N VAL A 143 9.82 -6.09 0.82
CA VAL A 143 9.06 -6.00 2.06
C VAL A 143 7.75 -5.26 1.77
N THR A 144 6.61 -5.91 2.02
CA THR A 144 5.32 -5.21 2.04
C THR A 144 5.06 -4.65 3.43
N VAL A 145 4.50 -3.44 3.51
CA VAL A 145 4.24 -2.76 4.77
C VAL A 145 2.82 -2.21 4.76
N GLU A 146 1.98 -2.66 5.71
CA GLU A 146 0.60 -2.23 5.84
C GLU A 146 0.17 -2.13 7.31
N GLU A 147 -0.93 -1.45 7.59
CA GLU A 147 -1.68 -1.61 8.84
C GLU A 147 -2.89 -2.50 8.57
N GLY A 148 -2.72 -3.78 8.78
CA GLY A 148 -3.73 -4.78 8.47
C GLY A 148 -3.55 -6.05 9.29
N SER A 149 -4.11 -7.13 8.80
CA SER A 149 -4.04 -8.46 9.40
C SER A 149 -3.54 -9.49 8.39
N VAL A 150 -3.29 -10.70 8.87
CA VAL A 150 -3.05 -11.86 7.99
C VAL A 150 -4.24 -12.01 7.03
N GLY A 151 -3.94 -12.21 5.74
CA GLY A 151 -4.96 -12.20 4.67
C GLY A 151 -5.18 -10.83 4.04
N GLY A 152 -4.43 -9.79 4.45
CA GLY A 152 -4.45 -8.46 3.88
C GLY A 152 -3.58 -8.30 2.64
N PHE A 153 -3.09 -7.08 2.39
CA PHE A 153 -2.34 -6.69 1.19
C PHE A 153 -1.08 -7.54 0.97
N GLY A 154 -0.30 -7.76 2.03
CA GLY A 154 0.91 -8.58 1.94
C GLY A 154 0.63 -10.02 1.51
N SER A 155 -0.53 -10.58 1.89
CA SER A 155 -0.96 -11.91 1.44
C SER A 155 -1.30 -11.95 -0.05
N TYR A 156 -1.96 -10.91 -0.58
CA TYR A 156 -2.24 -10.81 -2.02
C TYR A 156 -0.96 -10.65 -2.84
N VAL A 157 -0.01 -9.86 -2.36
CA VAL A 157 1.31 -9.74 -3.00
C VAL A 157 2.04 -11.07 -3.00
N LEU A 158 2.07 -11.79 -1.87
CA LEU A 158 2.68 -13.13 -1.79
C LEU A 158 2.04 -14.13 -2.75
N GLN A 159 0.69 -14.15 -2.81
CA GLN A 159 -0.03 -15.01 -3.74
C GLN A 159 0.38 -14.69 -5.19
N PHE A 160 0.34 -13.41 -5.58
CA PHE A 160 0.76 -12.99 -6.92
C PHE A 160 2.20 -13.41 -7.25
N LEU A 161 3.15 -13.20 -6.32
CA LEU A 161 4.55 -13.59 -6.52
C LEU A 161 4.71 -15.11 -6.69
N SER A 162 3.93 -15.89 -5.95
CA SER A 162 3.91 -17.35 -6.05
C SER A 162 3.33 -17.81 -7.37
N ASP A 163 2.17 -17.28 -7.77
CA ASP A 163 1.47 -17.66 -9.00
C ASP A 163 2.32 -17.35 -10.26
N GLU A 164 3.12 -16.29 -10.20
CA GLU A 164 4.03 -15.87 -11.27
C GLU A 164 5.43 -16.55 -11.22
N GLY A 165 5.68 -17.43 -10.25
CA GLY A 165 7.00 -18.09 -10.08
C GLY A 165 8.14 -17.13 -9.72
N LEU A 166 7.82 -15.93 -9.22
CA LEU A 166 8.82 -14.91 -8.88
C LEU A 166 9.60 -15.27 -7.61
N LEU A 167 9.02 -16.09 -6.74
CA LEU A 167 9.68 -16.58 -5.53
C LEU A 167 10.81 -17.60 -5.83
N ASP A 168 10.79 -18.26 -6.97
CA ASP A 168 11.75 -19.31 -7.35
C ASP A 168 13.13 -18.73 -7.73
N ARG A 169 13.25 -17.41 -7.84
CA ARG A 169 14.47 -16.73 -8.30
C ARG A 169 15.36 -16.20 -7.16
N GLY A 170 15.13 -16.65 -5.92
CA GLY A 170 15.94 -16.27 -4.76
C GLY A 170 15.53 -14.95 -4.12
N LEU A 171 14.43 -14.33 -4.55
CA LEU A 171 13.84 -13.16 -3.90
C LEU A 171 13.46 -13.48 -2.46
N ARG A 172 13.90 -12.64 -1.53
CA ARG A 172 13.51 -12.72 -0.11
C ARG A 172 12.32 -11.80 0.14
N VAL A 173 11.19 -12.37 0.51
CA VAL A 173 9.97 -11.59 0.80
C VAL A 173 9.67 -11.57 2.28
N ARG A 174 9.22 -10.42 2.78
CA ARG A 174 8.68 -10.23 4.14
C ARG A 174 7.40 -9.41 4.07
N THR A 175 6.42 -9.81 4.86
CA THR A 175 5.16 -9.06 5.05
C THR A 175 5.13 -8.49 6.47
N LYS A 176 4.84 -7.22 6.59
CA LYS A 176 4.83 -6.46 7.84
C LYS A 176 3.59 -5.58 7.93
#